data_58a2d6a6ab096eb0dd1a24336283b172
#
_entry.id   58a2d6a6ab096eb0dd1a24336283b172
#
_cell.length_a   1.000
_cell.length_b   1.000
_cell.length_c   1.000
_cell.angle_alpha   90.00
_cell.angle_beta   90.00
_cell.angle_gamma   90.00
#
_symmetry.space_group_name_H-M   'P 1'
#
loop_
_entity.id
_entity.type
_entity.pdbx_description
1 polymer ?
#
loop_
_entity_poly.entity_id
_entity_poly.type
_entity_poly.pdbx_seq_one_letter_code
_entity_poly.pdbx_strand_id
1 'polypeptide(L)'
;MRRIATLTKQALKTKPLTPKKPVVIKPLLDKPEAVRGIVDGAKLGLYTWKKYVTQKEDATDYFAYHLLILTEHGDLVETSSVIGDGVNLARDLANENADVADSVFLEQKIREIAEADPRCRIEVLNQTDLEEKGLRLHLAVNQGSEKEPKLIIVTYQGGGPKDPYAALIGKGLTFDTGGLNLKPTGSMETMRMDMCGTAAVIGTLYNTLMLNIPCNAYFVCAIAENAIGSRS
;
A
#
# COMPACT_ATOMS: atom_id res chain seq x y z
N MET A 1 -15.88 -0.15 13.04
CA MET A 1 -14.82 0.67 12.46
C MET A 1 -15.34 1.96 11.81
N ARG A 2 -16.07 1.96 10.68
CA ARG A 2 -16.58 3.19 10.01
C ARG A 2 -17.29 4.16 10.96
N ARG A 3 -18.10 3.66 11.92
CA ARG A 3 -18.86 4.48 12.87
C ARG A 3 -17.96 5.23 13.87
N ILE A 4 -16.88 4.63 14.34
CA ILE A 4 -15.91 5.26 15.24
C ILE A 4 -15.15 6.35 14.51
N ALA A 5 -14.65 6.08 13.31
CA ALA A 5 -13.98 7.08 12.48
C ALA A 5 -14.88 8.28 12.15
N THR A 6 -16.17 8.02 11.84
CA THR A 6 -17.15 9.07 11.59
C THR A 6 -17.38 9.93 12.84
N LEU A 7 -17.51 9.30 14.02
CA LEU A 7 -17.68 10.03 15.27
C LEU A 7 -16.43 10.83 15.65
N THR A 8 -15.26 10.26 15.45
CA THR A 8 -13.98 10.96 15.68
C THR A 8 -13.86 12.16 14.73
N LYS A 9 -14.17 11.97 13.43
CA LYS A 9 -14.16 13.03 12.43
C LYS A 9 -15.18 14.14 12.74
N GLN A 10 -16.38 13.79 13.21
CA GLN A 10 -17.38 14.77 13.66
C GLN A 10 -16.92 15.51 14.91
N ALA A 11 -16.38 14.81 15.91
CA ALA A 11 -15.88 15.44 17.14
C ALA A 11 -14.72 16.42 16.83
N LEU A 12 -13.87 16.09 15.87
CA LEU A 12 -12.79 16.96 15.43
C LEU A 12 -13.28 18.18 14.64
N LYS A 13 -14.40 18.07 13.91
CA LYS A 13 -15.02 19.19 13.19
C LYS A 13 -15.76 20.18 14.10
N THR A 14 -16.32 19.70 15.21
CA THR A 14 -17.13 20.53 16.13
C THR A 14 -16.31 21.35 17.13
N LYS A 15 -15.02 21.02 17.32
CA LYS A 15 -14.08 21.84 18.08
C LYS A 15 -12.87 22.13 17.23
N PRO A 16 -12.54 23.40 16.94
CA PRO A 16 -11.29 23.72 16.24
C PRO A 16 -10.13 23.32 17.18
N LEU A 17 -9.64 22.08 16.95
CA LEU A 17 -8.48 21.57 17.64
C LEU A 17 -7.26 22.23 17.03
N THR A 18 -6.53 23.01 17.82
CA THR A 18 -5.23 23.48 17.39
C THR A 18 -4.32 22.25 17.17
N PRO A 19 -3.50 22.18 16.10
CA PRO A 19 -2.67 21.03 15.76
C PRO A 19 -1.72 20.54 16.86
N LYS A 20 -1.63 21.26 17.96
CA LYS A 20 -0.70 20.99 19.07
C LYS A 20 -1.36 20.33 20.29
N LYS A 21 -2.67 20.06 20.27
CA LYS A 21 -3.32 19.42 21.42
C LYS A 21 -3.64 17.97 21.11
N PRO A 22 -3.17 17.00 21.94
CA PRO A 22 -3.49 15.60 21.76
C PRO A 22 -5.00 15.36 21.95
N VAL A 23 -5.55 14.48 21.14
CA VAL A 23 -6.89 13.93 21.35
C VAL A 23 -6.76 12.69 22.20
N VAL A 24 -7.32 12.71 23.40
CA VAL A 24 -7.29 11.58 24.32
C VAL A 24 -8.55 10.75 24.12
N ILE A 25 -8.38 9.47 23.83
CA ILE A 25 -9.48 8.50 23.72
C ILE A 25 -9.33 7.50 24.87
N LYS A 26 -10.36 7.39 25.71
CA LYS A 26 -10.49 6.32 26.70
C LYS A 26 -11.57 5.35 26.22
N PRO A 27 -11.25 4.07 25.98
CA PRO A 27 -12.26 3.07 25.66
C PRO A 27 -13.28 2.95 26.82
N LEU A 28 -14.56 2.82 26.51
CA LEU A 28 -15.59 2.49 27.51
C LEU A 28 -15.38 1.08 28.10
N LEU A 29 -14.88 0.18 27.27
CA LEU A 29 -14.45 -1.17 27.63
C LEU A 29 -13.00 -1.32 27.18
N ASP A 30 -12.08 -1.50 28.12
CA ASP A 30 -10.67 -1.74 27.83
C ASP A 30 -10.46 -3.23 27.51
N LYS A 31 -10.87 -3.60 26.28
CA LYS A 31 -10.73 -4.95 25.71
C LYS A 31 -9.91 -4.88 24.42
N PRO A 32 -9.13 -5.93 24.10
CA PRO A 32 -8.29 -5.97 22.91
C PRO A 32 -9.03 -5.58 21.62
N GLU A 33 -10.24 -6.10 21.40
CA GLU A 33 -11.03 -5.84 20.21
C GLU A 33 -11.50 -4.38 20.10
N ALA A 34 -11.82 -3.77 21.24
CA ALA A 34 -12.24 -2.37 21.31
C ALA A 34 -11.06 -1.44 21.03
N VAL A 35 -9.90 -1.71 21.62
CA VAL A 35 -8.67 -0.95 21.42
C VAL A 35 -8.25 -1.04 19.94
N ARG A 36 -8.17 -2.25 19.38
CA ARG A 36 -7.88 -2.45 17.96
C ARG A 36 -8.87 -1.70 17.07
N GLY A 37 -10.17 -1.80 17.36
CA GLY A 37 -11.21 -1.09 16.60
C GLY A 37 -11.07 0.43 16.62
N ILE A 38 -10.56 1.00 17.73
CA ILE A 38 -10.28 2.45 17.84
C ILE A 38 -9.08 2.82 16.97
N VAL A 39 -7.97 2.07 17.06
CA VAL A 39 -6.76 2.34 16.27
C VAL A 39 -7.05 2.21 14.79
N ASP A 40 -7.63 1.09 14.36
CA ASP A 40 -8.01 0.84 12.96
C ASP A 40 -8.98 1.92 12.46
N GLY A 41 -9.97 2.27 13.28
CA GLY A 41 -10.94 3.32 12.98
C GLY A 41 -10.29 4.68 12.79
N ALA A 42 -9.33 5.04 13.62
CA ALA A 42 -8.57 6.28 13.49
C ALA A 42 -7.65 6.26 12.27
N LYS A 43 -6.77 5.26 12.15
CA LYS A 43 -5.81 5.15 11.04
C LYS A 43 -6.49 5.04 9.67
N LEU A 44 -7.43 4.12 9.54
CA LEU A 44 -8.05 3.82 8.25
C LEU A 44 -9.23 4.74 7.92
N GLY A 45 -9.95 5.20 8.94
CA GLY A 45 -11.15 6.03 8.75
C GLY A 45 -10.86 7.51 8.57
N LEU A 46 -9.72 8.01 9.07
CA LEU A 46 -9.30 9.39 8.87
C LEU A 46 -8.43 9.57 7.62
N TYR A 47 -8.06 8.47 6.97
CA TYR A 47 -7.30 8.53 5.73
C TYR A 47 -8.01 9.35 4.67
N THR A 48 -7.28 10.27 4.07
CA THR A 48 -7.72 11.09 2.93
C THR A 48 -6.57 11.27 1.95
N TRP A 49 -6.82 11.01 0.68
CA TRP A 49 -5.88 11.31 -0.39
C TRP A 49 -6.00 12.78 -0.80
N LYS A 50 -4.91 13.55 -0.68
CA LYS A 50 -4.93 15.01 -0.89
C LYS A 50 -3.83 15.51 -1.83
N LYS A 51 -3.02 14.63 -2.42
CA LYS A 51 -1.83 15.00 -3.18
C LYS A 51 -2.13 16.02 -4.29
N TYR A 52 -3.28 15.91 -4.94
CA TYR A 52 -3.67 16.76 -6.07
C TYR A 52 -4.79 17.78 -5.75
N VAL A 53 -5.13 17.94 -4.47
CA VAL A 53 -6.15 18.90 -4.06
C VAL A 53 -5.55 20.30 -4.00
N THR A 54 -6.10 21.23 -4.80
CA THR A 54 -5.62 22.62 -4.90
C THR A 54 -6.33 23.55 -3.91
N GLN A 55 -7.54 23.20 -3.44
CA GLN A 55 -8.29 24.01 -2.47
C GLN A 55 -7.82 23.71 -1.04
N LYS A 56 -7.25 24.73 -0.38
CA LYS A 56 -6.71 24.62 0.98
C LYS A 56 -7.77 24.63 2.09
N GLU A 57 -9.00 25.07 1.82
CA GLU A 57 -9.99 25.37 2.86
C GLU A 57 -10.57 24.14 3.56
N ASP A 58 -10.56 22.95 2.94
CA ASP A 58 -11.00 21.69 3.55
C ASP A 58 -9.84 20.75 3.96
N ALA A 59 -8.63 21.25 3.95
CA ALA A 59 -7.43 20.47 4.22
C ALA A 59 -7.15 20.31 5.73
N THR A 60 -8.14 19.96 6.53
CA THR A 60 -7.88 19.52 7.89
C THR A 60 -7.06 18.24 7.81
N ASP A 61 -5.77 18.37 8.11
CA ASP A 61 -4.88 17.21 8.23
C ASP A 61 -5.18 16.49 9.52
N TYR A 62 -6.03 15.46 9.43
CA TYR A 62 -6.37 14.65 10.60
C TYR A 62 -5.20 13.81 11.13
N PHE A 63 -4.12 13.65 10.33
CA PHE A 63 -2.89 13.00 10.77
C PHE A 63 -1.97 13.91 11.58
N ALA A 64 -2.22 15.23 11.55
CA ALA A 64 -1.50 16.19 12.41
C ALA A 64 -1.92 16.11 13.88
N TYR A 65 -2.92 15.31 14.23
CA TYR A 65 -3.36 15.14 15.61
C TYR A 65 -2.69 13.94 16.26
N HIS A 66 -2.12 14.16 17.44
CA HIS A 66 -1.67 13.08 18.31
C HIS A 66 -2.88 12.43 18.98
N LEU A 67 -3.13 11.16 18.66
CA LEU A 67 -4.14 10.35 19.32
C LEU A 67 -3.48 9.61 20.49
N LEU A 68 -3.92 9.92 21.71
CA LEU A 68 -3.53 9.19 22.92
C LEU A 68 -4.66 8.24 23.31
N ILE A 69 -4.38 6.95 23.35
CA ILE A 69 -5.34 5.93 23.79
C ILE A 69 -4.96 5.49 25.18
N LEU A 70 -5.83 5.73 26.16
CA LEU A 70 -5.64 5.29 27.53
C LEU A 70 -6.10 3.84 27.67
N THR A 71 -5.16 2.91 27.67
CA THR A 71 -5.42 1.46 27.69
C THR A 71 -4.26 0.72 28.35
N GLU A 72 -4.52 -0.46 28.90
CA GLU A 72 -3.49 -1.41 29.34
C GLU A 72 -2.89 -2.25 28.19
N HIS A 73 -3.46 -2.14 26.99
CA HIS A 73 -3.06 -2.89 25.78
C HIS A 73 -2.14 -2.07 24.86
N GLY A 74 -1.05 -1.51 25.39
CA GLY A 74 -0.12 -0.66 24.64
C GLY A 74 0.46 -1.34 23.40
N ASP A 75 0.92 -2.59 23.53
CA ASP A 75 1.50 -3.38 22.42
C ASP A 75 0.51 -3.58 21.27
N LEU A 76 -0.79 -3.70 21.59
CA LEU A 76 -1.83 -3.83 20.59
C LEU A 76 -2.08 -2.50 19.85
N VAL A 77 -1.95 -1.36 20.55
CA VAL A 77 -2.03 -0.04 19.91
C VAL A 77 -0.90 0.13 18.91
N GLU A 78 0.32 -0.22 19.28
CA GLU A 78 1.49 -0.14 18.43
C GLU A 78 1.36 -1.06 17.21
N THR A 79 1.08 -2.34 17.43
CA THR A 79 0.88 -3.32 16.36
C THR A 79 -0.22 -2.89 15.38
N SER A 80 -1.39 -2.48 15.88
CA SER A 80 -2.50 -2.03 15.03
C SER A 80 -2.15 -0.74 14.27
N SER A 81 -1.37 0.15 14.89
CA SER A 81 -0.90 1.37 14.25
C SER A 81 -0.02 1.05 13.04
N VAL A 82 0.96 0.17 13.19
CA VAL A 82 1.86 -0.27 12.10
C VAL A 82 1.05 -0.93 10.98
N ILE A 83 0.11 -1.83 11.34
CA ILE A 83 -0.76 -2.46 10.32
C ILE A 83 -1.54 -1.39 9.54
N GLY A 84 -2.07 -0.39 10.24
CA GLY A 84 -2.79 0.73 9.62
C GLY A 84 -1.90 1.55 8.67
N ASP A 85 -0.63 1.74 9.01
CA ASP A 85 0.33 2.46 8.15
C ASP A 85 0.60 1.71 6.84
N GLY A 86 0.83 0.39 6.90
CA GLY A 86 0.99 -0.41 5.69
C GLY A 86 -0.27 -0.46 4.81
N VAL A 87 -1.47 -0.48 5.41
CA VAL A 87 -2.72 -0.35 4.64
C VAL A 87 -2.83 1.02 3.98
N ASN A 88 -2.44 2.09 4.66
CA ASN A 88 -2.48 3.44 4.09
C ASN A 88 -1.41 3.62 3.01
N LEU A 89 -0.23 3.04 3.17
CA LEU A 89 0.78 2.97 2.11
C LEU A 89 0.21 2.31 0.84
N ALA A 90 -0.46 1.15 0.98
CA ALA A 90 -1.11 0.50 -0.15
C ALA A 90 -2.18 1.37 -0.81
N ARG A 91 -2.95 2.13 -0.01
CA ARG A 91 -3.94 3.10 -0.52
C ARG A 91 -3.29 4.26 -1.24
N ASP A 92 -2.17 4.78 -0.73
CA ASP A 92 -1.42 5.87 -1.38
C ASP A 92 -0.94 5.44 -2.75
N LEU A 93 -0.36 4.23 -2.87
CA LEU A 93 0.07 3.67 -4.15
C LEU A 93 -1.11 3.48 -5.12
N ALA A 94 -2.24 2.96 -4.64
CA ALA A 94 -3.43 2.72 -5.46
C ALA A 94 -4.16 3.99 -5.89
N ASN A 95 -4.03 5.08 -5.11
CA ASN A 95 -4.63 6.38 -5.43
C ASN A 95 -3.73 7.25 -6.30
N GLU A 96 -2.46 6.87 -6.47
CA GLU A 96 -1.55 7.60 -7.33
C GLU A 96 -2.00 7.55 -8.79
N ASN A 97 -1.62 8.57 -9.56
CA ASN A 97 -1.87 8.58 -10.99
C ASN A 97 -0.97 7.54 -11.69
N ALA A 98 -1.50 6.84 -12.69
CA ALA A 98 -0.76 5.84 -13.46
C ALA A 98 0.45 6.42 -14.21
N ASP A 99 0.44 7.73 -14.53
CA ASP A 99 1.60 8.41 -15.10
C ASP A 99 2.78 8.53 -14.13
N VAL A 100 2.50 8.47 -12.82
CA VAL A 100 3.48 8.53 -11.75
C VAL A 100 3.81 7.14 -11.22
N ALA A 101 2.77 6.34 -10.93
CA ALA A 101 2.91 5.00 -10.35
C ALA A 101 3.25 3.95 -11.43
N ASP A 102 4.31 4.17 -12.18
CA ASP A 102 4.86 3.23 -13.14
C ASP A 102 5.79 2.18 -12.50
N SER A 103 6.40 1.34 -13.31
CA SER A 103 7.28 0.27 -12.85
C SER A 103 8.53 0.78 -12.15
N VAL A 104 9.05 1.94 -12.55
CA VAL A 104 10.24 2.56 -11.94
C VAL A 104 9.91 3.14 -10.58
N PHE A 105 8.79 3.85 -10.47
CA PHE A 105 8.30 4.39 -9.20
C PHE A 105 8.04 3.28 -8.19
N LEU A 106 7.37 2.19 -8.61
CA LEU A 106 7.07 1.07 -7.71
C LEU A 106 8.34 0.33 -7.28
N GLU A 107 9.32 0.16 -8.17
CA GLU A 107 10.64 -0.36 -7.81
C GLU A 107 11.32 0.51 -6.75
N GLN A 108 11.33 1.83 -6.94
CA GLN A 108 11.92 2.74 -5.97
C GLN A 108 11.25 2.60 -4.60
N LYS A 109 9.92 2.51 -4.54
CA LYS A 109 9.19 2.33 -3.28
C LYS A 109 9.51 1.00 -2.58
N ILE A 110 9.66 -0.07 -3.35
CA ILE A 110 10.07 -1.37 -2.82
C ILE A 110 11.49 -1.29 -2.25
N ARG A 111 12.43 -0.65 -2.96
CA ARG A 111 13.80 -0.48 -2.49
C ARG A 111 13.88 0.36 -1.22
N GLU A 112 13.17 1.50 -1.16
CA GLU A 112 13.10 2.37 0.03
C GLU A 112 12.70 1.58 1.29
N ILE A 113 11.82 0.55 1.15
CA ILE A 113 11.36 -0.27 2.26
C ILE A 113 12.33 -1.42 2.55
N ALA A 114 12.74 -2.16 1.52
CA ALA A 114 13.46 -3.42 1.70
C ALA A 114 14.95 -3.24 1.96
N GLU A 115 15.61 -2.22 1.38
CA GLU A 115 17.05 -1.98 1.59
C GLU A 115 17.36 -1.47 3.01
N ALA A 116 16.34 -1.03 3.74
CA ALA A 116 16.48 -0.64 5.15
C ALA A 116 16.67 -1.85 6.09
N ASP A 117 16.39 -3.08 5.64
CA ASP A 117 16.45 -4.29 6.45
C ASP A 117 17.42 -5.32 5.84
N PRO A 118 18.52 -5.68 6.52
CA PRO A 118 19.53 -6.60 6.00
C PRO A 118 19.01 -8.04 5.79
N ARG A 119 17.83 -8.38 6.31
CA ARG A 119 17.18 -9.69 6.06
C ARG A 119 16.50 -9.73 4.69
N CYS A 120 16.44 -8.61 3.97
CA CYS A 120 15.87 -8.52 2.64
C CYS A 120 16.92 -8.61 1.56
N ARG A 121 16.58 -9.34 0.50
CA ARG A 121 17.32 -9.34 -0.78
C ARG A 121 16.34 -9.02 -1.89
N ILE A 122 16.70 -8.07 -2.75
CA ILE A 122 15.88 -7.63 -3.88
C ILE A 122 16.49 -8.18 -5.18
N GLU A 123 15.65 -8.80 -5.99
CA GLU A 123 15.94 -9.17 -7.37
C GLU A 123 14.93 -8.43 -8.28
N VAL A 124 15.43 -7.73 -9.29
CA VAL A 124 14.64 -7.04 -10.30
C VAL A 124 14.93 -7.65 -11.65
N LEU A 125 13.91 -8.17 -12.30
CA LEU A 125 13.96 -8.64 -13.67
C LEU A 125 13.37 -7.57 -14.57
N ASN A 126 14.21 -6.97 -15.40
CA ASN A 126 13.84 -6.01 -16.42
C ASN A 126 13.34 -6.71 -17.69
N GLN A 127 12.95 -5.97 -18.70
CA GLN A 127 12.43 -6.55 -19.95
C GLN A 127 13.36 -7.61 -20.55
N THR A 128 14.66 -7.35 -20.65
CA THR A 128 15.64 -8.32 -21.17
C THR A 128 15.68 -9.61 -20.35
N ASP A 129 15.68 -9.48 -19.02
CA ASP A 129 15.66 -10.64 -18.12
C ASP A 129 14.36 -11.46 -18.27
N LEU A 130 13.21 -10.77 -18.46
CA LEU A 130 11.92 -11.40 -18.71
C LEU A 130 11.92 -12.18 -20.06
N GLU A 131 12.57 -11.64 -21.08
CA GLU A 131 12.73 -12.28 -22.39
C GLU A 131 13.61 -13.54 -22.27
N GLU A 132 14.77 -13.43 -21.63
CA GLU A 132 15.71 -14.54 -21.41
C GLU A 132 15.11 -15.68 -20.59
N LYS A 133 14.31 -15.31 -19.57
CA LYS A 133 13.60 -16.29 -18.72
C LYS A 133 12.31 -16.83 -19.36
N GLY A 134 11.93 -16.35 -20.54
CA GLY A 134 10.76 -16.83 -21.28
C GLY A 134 9.41 -16.44 -20.64
N LEU A 135 9.33 -15.33 -19.90
CA LEU A 135 8.10 -14.83 -19.26
C LEU A 135 7.19 -14.13 -20.27
N ARG A 136 6.84 -14.83 -21.34
CA ARG A 136 6.18 -14.30 -22.54
C ARG A 136 4.82 -13.66 -22.27
N LEU A 137 4.03 -14.18 -21.33
CA LEU A 137 2.71 -13.61 -21.02
C LEU A 137 2.83 -12.23 -20.37
N HIS A 138 3.84 -12.04 -19.50
CA HIS A 138 4.12 -10.74 -18.88
C HIS A 138 4.50 -9.70 -19.98
N LEU A 139 5.39 -10.08 -20.88
CA LEU A 139 5.82 -9.24 -21.99
C LEU A 139 4.66 -8.92 -22.96
N ALA A 140 3.82 -9.90 -23.27
CA ALA A 140 2.68 -9.72 -24.16
C ALA A 140 1.68 -8.68 -23.62
N VAL A 141 1.43 -8.68 -22.32
CA VAL A 141 0.55 -7.67 -21.70
C VAL A 141 1.14 -6.26 -21.82
N ASN A 142 2.47 -6.13 -21.71
CA ASN A 142 3.15 -4.82 -21.77
C ASN A 142 3.45 -4.35 -23.21
N GLN A 143 3.20 -5.16 -24.21
CA GLN A 143 3.71 -4.96 -25.57
C GLN A 143 3.33 -3.60 -26.18
N GLY A 144 2.14 -3.08 -25.87
CA GLY A 144 1.65 -1.79 -26.36
C GLY A 144 2.20 -0.57 -25.60
N SER A 145 2.81 -0.77 -24.43
CA SER A 145 3.33 0.32 -23.59
C SER A 145 4.75 0.71 -23.98
N GLU A 146 5.10 1.97 -23.74
CA GLU A 146 6.48 2.47 -23.77
C GLU A 146 7.20 2.30 -22.44
N LYS A 147 6.45 2.05 -21.34
CA LYS A 147 7.01 1.82 -20.00
C LYS A 147 7.55 0.40 -19.89
N GLU A 148 8.73 0.26 -19.31
CA GLU A 148 9.38 -1.04 -19.17
C GLU A 148 8.64 -1.92 -18.14
N PRO A 149 8.31 -3.19 -18.46
CA PRO A 149 7.77 -4.13 -17.48
C PRO A 149 8.86 -4.59 -16.52
N LYS A 150 8.46 -4.91 -15.28
CA LYS A 150 9.39 -5.43 -14.26
C LYS A 150 8.75 -6.54 -13.45
N LEU A 151 9.53 -7.57 -13.13
CA LEU A 151 9.20 -8.52 -12.08
C LEU A 151 10.15 -8.30 -10.92
N ILE A 152 9.62 -7.86 -9.77
CA ILE A 152 10.42 -7.56 -8.59
C ILE A 152 10.14 -8.62 -7.54
N ILE A 153 11.20 -9.23 -7.01
CA ILE A 153 11.13 -10.27 -5.99
C ILE A 153 11.92 -9.79 -4.78
N VAL A 154 11.26 -9.60 -3.66
CA VAL A 154 11.92 -9.37 -2.37
C VAL A 154 11.89 -10.67 -1.59
N THR A 155 13.05 -11.21 -1.29
CA THR A 155 13.22 -12.35 -0.39
C THR A 155 13.49 -11.84 1.02
N TYR A 156 12.63 -12.20 1.96
CA TYR A 156 12.78 -11.87 3.38
C TYR A 156 13.08 -13.11 4.19
N GLN A 157 14.11 -13.05 5.02
CA GLN A 157 14.58 -14.15 5.89
C GLN A 157 14.44 -13.73 7.36
N GLY A 158 13.20 -13.69 7.85
CA GLY A 158 12.89 -13.37 9.25
C GLY A 158 12.69 -14.59 10.15
N GLY A 159 12.52 -15.76 9.56
CA GLY A 159 12.40 -17.06 10.23
C GLY A 159 13.71 -17.84 10.31
N GLY A 160 13.60 -19.09 10.74
CA GLY A 160 14.72 -20.02 10.75
C GLY A 160 15.19 -20.41 9.35
N PRO A 161 16.46 -20.86 9.18
CA PRO A 161 17.04 -21.17 7.87
C PRO A 161 16.39 -22.38 7.17
N LYS A 162 15.63 -23.19 7.90
CA LYS A 162 14.89 -24.34 7.38
C LYS A 162 13.38 -24.12 7.34
N ASP A 163 12.90 -22.95 7.76
CA ASP A 163 11.48 -22.66 7.73
C ASP A 163 11.00 -22.49 6.29
N PRO A 164 9.78 -22.93 5.97
CA PRO A 164 9.22 -22.76 4.65
C PRO A 164 9.01 -21.28 4.29
N TYR A 165 9.09 -20.97 3.00
CA TYR A 165 8.79 -19.65 2.49
C TYR A 165 7.31 -19.54 2.11
N ALA A 166 6.66 -18.50 2.60
CA ALA A 166 5.37 -18.05 2.05
C ALA A 166 5.61 -17.14 0.84
N ALA A 167 4.79 -17.25 -0.20
CA ALA A 167 4.87 -16.37 -1.36
C ALA A 167 3.61 -15.48 -1.44
N LEU A 168 3.81 -14.16 -1.46
CA LEU A 168 2.77 -13.17 -1.71
C LEU A 168 3.02 -12.58 -3.09
N ILE A 169 2.08 -12.80 -4.01
CA ILE A 169 2.21 -12.39 -5.41
C ILE A 169 1.15 -11.34 -5.71
N GLY A 170 1.58 -10.16 -6.15
CA GLY A 170 0.73 -9.03 -6.46
C GLY A 170 0.63 -8.77 -7.96
N LYS A 171 -0.60 -8.65 -8.48
CA LYS A 171 -0.87 -8.08 -9.80
C LYS A 171 -0.50 -6.60 -9.77
N GLY A 172 0.32 -6.16 -10.73
CA GLY A 172 0.87 -4.81 -10.80
C GLY A 172 0.62 -4.13 -12.15
N LEU A 173 -0.60 -4.22 -12.69
CA LEU A 173 -0.95 -3.46 -13.89
C LEU A 173 -1.16 -1.99 -13.52
N THR A 174 -0.20 -1.15 -13.87
CA THR A 174 -0.21 0.29 -13.53
C THR A 174 -1.32 1.06 -14.23
N PHE A 175 -1.71 0.60 -15.42
CA PHE A 175 -2.95 0.93 -16.10
C PHE A 175 -3.39 -0.24 -16.97
N ASP A 176 -4.70 -0.43 -17.17
CA ASP A 176 -5.22 -1.53 -17.99
C ASP A 176 -6.32 -1.03 -18.94
N THR A 177 -5.93 -0.80 -20.19
CA THR A 177 -6.87 -0.44 -21.26
C THR A 177 -7.70 -1.62 -21.78
N GLY A 178 -7.29 -2.85 -21.49
CA GLY A 178 -7.81 -4.07 -22.10
C GLY A 178 -7.06 -4.49 -23.38
N GLY A 179 -6.12 -3.66 -23.87
CA GLY A 179 -5.42 -3.86 -25.13
C GLY A 179 -6.32 -3.60 -26.34
N LEU A 180 -6.16 -4.34 -27.44
CA LEU A 180 -7.01 -4.20 -28.63
C LEU A 180 -8.49 -4.51 -28.37
N ASN A 181 -8.81 -5.34 -27.38
CA ASN A 181 -10.17 -5.49 -26.87
C ASN A 181 -10.43 -4.43 -25.79
N LEU A 182 -10.53 -3.17 -26.24
CA LEU A 182 -10.59 -1.99 -25.39
C LEU A 182 -11.77 -2.01 -24.42
N LYS A 183 -11.49 -1.73 -23.16
CA LYS A 183 -12.53 -1.58 -22.13
C LYS A 183 -13.46 -0.40 -22.45
N PRO A 184 -14.77 -0.52 -22.20
CA PRO A 184 -15.69 0.61 -22.32
C PRO A 184 -15.37 1.68 -21.25
N THR A 185 -15.72 2.93 -21.52
CA THR A 185 -15.39 4.12 -20.70
C THR A 185 -15.62 3.89 -19.21
N GLY A 186 -16.80 3.50 -18.77
CA GLY A 186 -17.10 3.31 -17.34
C GLY A 186 -16.29 2.21 -16.64
N SER A 187 -15.70 1.28 -17.40
CA SER A 187 -14.85 0.21 -16.86
C SER A 187 -13.37 0.60 -16.84
N MET A 188 -12.95 1.54 -17.68
CA MET A 188 -11.54 1.96 -17.80
C MET A 188 -11.14 3.02 -16.78
N GLU A 189 -12.04 3.89 -16.37
CA GLU A 189 -11.75 5.06 -15.52
C GLU A 189 -11.03 4.73 -14.20
N THR A 190 -11.28 3.53 -13.66
CA THR A 190 -10.68 3.08 -12.40
C THR A 190 -9.42 2.25 -12.58
N MET A 191 -8.99 2.00 -13.82
CA MET A 191 -7.89 1.06 -14.12
C MET A 191 -6.50 1.54 -13.71
N ARG A 192 -6.35 2.78 -13.23
CA ARG A 192 -5.14 3.21 -12.50
C ARG A 192 -4.92 2.39 -11.21
N MET A 193 -5.98 1.75 -10.68
CA MET A 193 -5.92 0.94 -9.46
C MET A 193 -5.69 -0.56 -9.75
N ASP A 194 -5.47 -0.96 -10.99
CA ASP A 194 -5.32 -2.38 -11.34
C ASP A 194 -3.98 -2.98 -10.84
N MET A 195 -3.19 -2.16 -10.18
CA MET A 195 -1.99 -2.52 -9.43
C MET A 195 -2.22 -2.69 -7.92
N CYS A 196 -3.47 -2.68 -7.44
CA CYS A 196 -3.79 -2.84 -6.00
C CYS A 196 -3.22 -4.14 -5.40
N GLY A 197 -3.06 -5.21 -6.19
CA GLY A 197 -2.41 -6.44 -5.75
C GLY A 197 -0.95 -6.19 -5.33
N THR A 198 -0.18 -5.52 -6.19
CA THR A 198 1.20 -5.09 -5.87
C THR A 198 1.23 -4.10 -4.72
N ALA A 199 0.32 -3.14 -4.67
CA ALA A 199 0.22 -2.20 -3.55
C ALA A 199 -0.02 -2.92 -2.21
N ALA A 200 -0.88 -3.94 -2.18
CA ALA A 200 -1.11 -4.76 -1.00
C ALA A 200 0.13 -5.57 -0.59
N VAL A 201 0.89 -6.11 -1.56
CA VAL A 201 2.16 -6.81 -1.32
C VAL A 201 3.18 -5.85 -0.71
N ILE A 202 3.33 -4.64 -1.25
CA ILE A 202 4.24 -3.61 -0.72
C ILE A 202 3.85 -3.20 0.70
N GLY A 203 2.56 -2.96 0.96
CA GLY A 203 2.08 -2.64 2.31
C GLY A 203 2.28 -3.79 3.30
N THR A 204 2.18 -5.05 2.84
CA THR A 204 2.45 -6.24 3.66
C THR A 204 3.94 -6.40 3.92
N LEU A 205 4.80 -6.15 2.94
CA LEU A 205 6.26 -6.11 3.13
C LEU A 205 6.62 -5.10 4.23
N TYR A 206 6.12 -3.86 4.13
CA TYR A 206 6.31 -2.83 5.15
C TYR A 206 5.91 -3.33 6.54
N ASN A 207 4.71 -3.86 6.69
CA ASN A 207 4.22 -4.37 7.98
C ASN A 207 5.06 -5.53 8.51
N THR A 208 5.50 -6.44 7.62
CA THR A 208 6.34 -7.59 8.00
C THR A 208 7.67 -7.14 8.60
N LEU A 209 8.31 -6.12 8.02
CA LEU A 209 9.56 -5.57 8.51
C LEU A 209 9.36 -4.79 9.81
N MET A 210 8.39 -3.87 9.85
CA MET A 210 8.13 -3.04 11.02
C MET A 210 7.72 -3.85 12.25
N LEU A 211 6.97 -4.94 12.07
CA LEU A 211 6.54 -5.84 13.14
C LEU A 211 7.54 -6.97 13.42
N ASN A 212 8.65 -7.04 12.69
CA ASN A 212 9.65 -8.10 12.83
C ASN A 212 9.03 -9.51 12.80
N ILE A 213 8.13 -9.75 11.84
CA ILE A 213 7.41 -11.03 11.76
C ILE A 213 8.40 -12.19 11.54
N PRO A 214 8.42 -13.21 12.42
CA PRO A 214 9.39 -14.32 12.33
C PRO A 214 8.96 -15.34 11.28
N CYS A 215 9.07 -14.98 10.00
CA CYS A 215 8.76 -15.87 8.87
C CYS A 215 9.75 -15.66 7.73
N ASN A 216 9.84 -16.64 6.82
CA ASN A 216 10.49 -16.47 5.53
C ASN A 216 9.44 -16.21 4.47
N ALA A 217 9.65 -15.20 3.61
CA ALA A 217 8.67 -14.84 2.60
C ALA A 217 9.31 -14.35 1.31
N TYR A 218 8.59 -14.58 0.20
CA TYR A 218 8.78 -13.91 -1.08
C TYR A 218 7.66 -12.92 -1.28
N PHE A 219 8.01 -11.65 -1.54
CA PHE A 219 7.09 -10.61 -1.97
C PHE A 219 7.34 -10.37 -3.45
N VAL A 220 6.39 -10.77 -4.29
CA VAL A 220 6.54 -10.76 -5.75
C VAL A 220 5.59 -9.74 -6.35
N CYS A 221 6.14 -8.78 -7.09
CA CYS A 221 5.40 -7.72 -7.76
C CYS A 221 5.60 -7.86 -9.27
N ALA A 222 4.56 -8.32 -9.97
CA ALA A 222 4.56 -8.43 -11.42
C ALA A 222 3.97 -7.16 -12.03
N ILE A 223 4.84 -6.28 -12.53
CA ILE A 223 4.49 -4.91 -12.93
C ILE A 223 4.54 -4.78 -14.45
N ALA A 224 3.44 -4.33 -15.03
CA ALA A 224 3.30 -4.06 -16.46
C ALA A 224 2.26 -2.96 -16.69
N GLU A 225 2.19 -2.41 -17.89
CA GLU A 225 1.12 -1.52 -18.34
C GLU A 225 0.47 -2.10 -19.59
N ASN A 226 -0.84 -2.33 -19.53
CA ASN A 226 -1.61 -2.77 -20.69
C ASN A 226 -2.15 -1.55 -21.43
N ALA A 227 -1.38 -1.07 -22.40
CA ALA A 227 -1.69 0.10 -23.20
C ALA A 227 -1.88 -0.25 -24.68
N ILE A 228 -2.53 0.64 -25.43
CA ILE A 228 -2.61 0.58 -26.89
C ILE A 228 -1.46 1.41 -27.44
N GLY A 229 -0.66 0.79 -28.26
CA GLY A 229 0.49 1.42 -28.91
C GLY A 229 0.79 0.82 -30.28
N SER A 230 1.85 1.28 -30.90
CA SER A 230 2.25 0.85 -32.25
C SER A 230 2.63 -0.64 -32.33
N ARG A 231 2.79 -1.31 -31.21
CA ARG A 231 3.16 -2.73 -31.12
C ARG A 231 2.05 -3.62 -30.55
N SER A 232 0.85 -3.06 -30.30
CA SER A 232 -0.30 -3.82 -29.80
C SER A 232 -0.87 -4.76 -30.87
#